data_12d1e4ed9d33434686a6d3d509feef34
#
_entry.id   12d1e4ed9d33434686a6d3d509feef34
#
_cell.length_a   1.000
_cell.length_b   1.000
_cell.length_c   1.000
_cell.angle_alpha   90.00
_cell.angle_beta   90.00
_cell.angle_gamma   90.00
#
_symmetry.space_group_name_H-M   'P 1'
#
loop_
_entity.id
_entity.type
_entity.pdbx_description
1 polymer ?
#
loop_
_entity_poly.entity_id
_entity_poly.type
_entity_poly.pdbx_seq_one_letter_code
_entity_poly.pdbx_strand_id
1 'polypeptide(L)'
;MIDPSSYSAVLRRSFRKTFPPAVRGEGVYLWDARGKRYLDFSGSAAVNFIGHGVVEVAAAMAAQAKQLEFVHSSQFTTPVAEEYALELLDFAGKNFEGGCVYFTCGGSESVETALKLARQYQVEIGQTSRYQVVSRGQSYHGSTLGASSVSGNKRRREIYRPMVREFAHIGFPYCYRCAFDCSDSCCACGQEYAAELEQAIEAAKGGVAAFIVEPVSGATLGAVVPPPGYLQKVAEICRRYGVLLIADEVMTGMGRTGRNFAVDHWDVAPDLLVTAKGLSSGYAPLGAVLVSKKVASAIADGSGAFLHGFTYNSHPISLAAGRAVLGFLQERKLVEAADSDRLGSTAATLSQALEGLRDAKPVGDVRGIGLLWAVEFVADKATKQPFATELNFAGRVAQAAVKRGLLVYPMQGCVDGVSGDHVLVAPPAVITADQIDWAVKQLREAIDEAGAA
;
A
#
# COMPACT_ATOMS: atom_id res chain seq x y z
N MET A 1 11.36 34.20 -0.12
CA MET A 1 10.32 33.44 -0.82
C MET A 1 10.93 32.83 -2.06
N ILE A 2 10.84 31.53 -2.25
CA ILE A 2 11.36 30.88 -3.47
C ILE A 2 10.35 31.15 -4.59
N ASP A 3 10.79 31.79 -5.65
CA ASP A 3 9.99 32.03 -6.86
C ASP A 3 9.63 30.65 -7.49
N PRO A 4 8.34 30.31 -7.64
CA PRO A 4 7.93 29.04 -8.24
C PRO A 4 8.35 28.86 -9.70
N SER A 5 8.69 29.95 -10.42
CA SER A 5 9.18 29.93 -11.79
C SER A 5 10.70 29.72 -11.90
N SER A 6 11.42 29.73 -10.76
CA SER A 6 12.86 29.57 -10.73
C SER A 6 13.29 28.10 -10.80
N TYR A 7 14.49 27.84 -11.32
CA TYR A 7 15.16 26.54 -11.33
C TYR A 7 15.10 25.90 -9.92
N SER A 8 14.63 24.66 -9.86
CA SER A 8 14.63 23.87 -8.62
C SER A 8 15.87 22.98 -8.57
N ALA A 9 16.66 23.09 -7.52
CA ALA A 9 17.76 22.18 -7.25
C ALA A 9 17.27 20.74 -6.92
N VAL A 10 15.98 20.59 -6.59
CA VAL A 10 15.38 19.26 -6.36
C VAL A 10 14.91 18.69 -7.69
N LEU A 11 15.38 17.49 -8.03
CA LEU A 11 14.88 16.72 -9.18
C LEU A 11 13.43 16.29 -8.93
N ARG A 12 12.49 16.96 -9.59
CA ARG A 12 11.06 16.73 -9.43
C ARG A 12 10.58 15.60 -10.33
N ARG A 13 9.52 14.89 -9.93
CA ARG A 13 8.86 13.86 -10.76
C ARG A 13 8.29 14.42 -12.09
N SER A 14 8.06 15.71 -12.18
CA SER A 14 7.62 16.40 -13.39
C SER A 14 8.27 17.77 -13.47
N PHE A 15 8.94 18.03 -14.59
CA PHE A 15 9.46 19.36 -14.94
C PHE A 15 8.38 20.26 -15.58
N ARG A 16 7.23 19.69 -15.93
CA ARG A 16 6.12 20.42 -16.59
C ARG A 16 5.08 20.93 -15.61
N LYS A 17 5.24 20.67 -14.32
CA LYS A 17 4.29 21.07 -13.26
C LYS A 17 5.00 21.86 -12.18
N THR A 18 4.41 22.98 -11.78
CA THR A 18 4.81 23.70 -10.58
C THR A 18 4.01 23.20 -9.39
N PHE A 19 4.70 22.87 -8.32
CA PHE A 19 4.07 22.42 -7.07
C PHE A 19 4.14 23.53 -6.03
N PRO A 20 3.02 23.85 -5.34
CA PRO A 20 3.05 24.82 -4.25
C PRO A 20 3.91 24.27 -3.10
N PRO A 21 4.75 25.10 -2.45
CA PRO A 21 5.48 24.67 -1.26
C PRO A 21 4.51 24.44 -0.10
N ALA A 22 4.40 23.21 0.39
CA ALA A 22 3.67 22.88 1.62
C ALA A 22 4.53 23.30 2.83
N VAL A 23 3.94 23.99 3.81
CA VAL A 23 4.66 24.56 4.95
C VAL A 23 4.11 24.12 6.31
N ARG A 24 2.89 23.57 6.34
CA ARG A 24 2.24 23.12 7.58
C ARG A 24 1.25 22.01 7.30
N GLY A 25 1.12 21.08 8.25
CA GLY A 25 0.07 20.06 8.32
C GLY A 25 -0.54 19.98 9.71
N GLU A 26 -1.88 19.77 9.78
CA GLU A 26 -2.60 19.61 11.04
C GLU A 26 -3.90 18.82 10.79
N GLY A 27 -4.13 17.74 11.54
CA GLY A 27 -5.26 16.85 11.35
C GLY A 27 -5.31 16.33 9.91
N VAL A 28 -6.38 16.62 9.17
CA VAL A 28 -6.54 16.23 7.77
C VAL A 28 -6.12 17.32 6.77
N TYR A 29 -5.53 18.42 7.24
CA TYR A 29 -5.25 19.59 6.42
C TYR A 29 -3.77 19.83 6.20
N LEU A 30 -3.45 20.33 5.00
CA LEU A 30 -2.16 20.89 4.61
C LEU A 30 -2.33 22.37 4.22
N TRP A 31 -1.29 23.17 4.43
CA TRP A 31 -1.24 24.58 3.99
C TRP A 31 -0.01 24.81 3.13
N ASP A 32 -0.21 25.55 2.04
CA ASP A 32 0.90 26.03 1.22
C ASP A 32 1.47 27.37 1.76
N ALA A 33 2.59 27.80 1.18
CA ALA A 33 3.27 29.04 1.55
C ALA A 33 2.45 30.32 1.27
N ARG A 34 1.34 30.23 0.54
CA ARG A 34 0.39 31.32 0.31
C ARG A 34 -0.77 31.33 1.30
N GLY A 35 -0.78 30.40 2.25
CA GLY A 35 -1.83 30.24 3.25
C GLY A 35 -3.06 29.48 2.75
N LYS A 36 -3.06 28.97 1.53
CA LYS A 36 -4.17 28.15 1.03
C LYS A 36 -4.19 26.81 1.74
N ARG A 37 -5.36 26.44 2.26
CA ARG A 37 -5.62 25.17 2.95
C ARG A 37 -6.13 24.13 1.97
N TYR A 38 -5.66 22.89 2.15
CA TYR A 38 -6.08 21.72 1.39
C TYR A 38 -6.47 20.61 2.35
N LEU A 39 -7.62 19.95 2.11
CA LEU A 39 -7.96 18.71 2.76
C LEU A 39 -7.23 17.56 2.05
N ASP A 40 -6.40 16.81 2.78
CA ASP A 40 -5.65 15.66 2.26
C ASP A 40 -6.52 14.40 2.23
N PHE A 41 -7.38 14.32 1.21
CA PHE A 41 -8.28 13.20 1.01
C PHE A 41 -7.57 11.98 0.39
N SER A 42 -6.29 12.11 0.11
CA SER A 42 -5.40 11.06 -0.37
C SER A 42 -4.49 10.47 0.70
N GLY A 43 -4.47 11.05 1.90
CA GLY A 43 -3.52 10.68 2.96
C GLY A 43 -2.07 10.77 2.47
N SER A 44 -1.75 11.73 1.58
CA SER A 44 -0.43 11.84 0.95
C SER A 44 0.02 10.51 0.32
N ALA A 45 -0.81 9.96 -0.55
CA ALA A 45 -0.65 8.64 -1.19
C ALA A 45 -0.80 7.45 -0.21
N ALA A 46 -1.81 7.51 0.65
CA ALA A 46 -2.13 6.52 1.69
C ALA A 46 -1.00 6.31 2.71
N VAL A 47 -0.15 7.32 2.93
CA VAL A 47 0.92 7.30 3.94
C VAL A 47 0.38 7.77 5.29
N ASN A 48 -0.25 8.94 5.32
CA ASN A 48 -0.76 9.54 6.55
C ASN A 48 -2.07 8.85 6.96
N PHE A 49 -2.05 8.20 8.11
CA PHE A 49 -3.23 7.53 8.68
C PHE A 49 -3.73 8.20 9.95
N ILE A 50 -2.82 8.64 10.83
CA ILE A 50 -3.18 9.23 12.13
C ILE A 50 -3.42 10.75 12.08
N GLY A 51 -3.22 11.38 10.91
CA GLY A 51 -3.30 12.83 10.75
C GLY A 51 -1.94 13.52 10.81
N HIS A 52 -1.92 14.77 10.33
CA HIS A 52 -0.74 15.62 10.36
C HIS A 52 -0.60 16.33 11.71
N GLY A 53 0.63 16.65 12.13
CA GLY A 53 0.91 17.51 13.27
C GLY A 53 0.65 16.89 14.64
N VAL A 54 0.65 15.57 14.78
CA VAL A 54 0.51 14.86 16.08
C VAL A 54 1.74 15.12 16.94
N VAL A 55 1.56 15.86 18.01
CA VAL A 55 2.67 16.35 18.85
C VAL A 55 3.35 15.24 19.64
N GLU A 56 2.63 14.19 19.99
CA GLU A 56 3.13 13.02 20.71
C GLU A 56 4.22 12.30 19.92
N VAL A 57 4.02 12.16 18.59
CA VAL A 57 5.02 11.53 17.72
C VAL A 57 6.27 12.40 17.61
N ALA A 58 6.11 13.72 17.41
CA ALA A 58 7.24 14.65 17.37
C ALA A 58 8.02 14.67 18.68
N ALA A 59 7.33 14.61 19.83
CA ALA A 59 7.96 14.54 21.15
C ALA A 59 8.76 13.25 21.36
N ALA A 60 8.21 12.09 20.95
CA ALA A 60 8.90 10.80 21.03
C ALA A 60 10.19 10.79 20.18
N MET A 61 10.13 11.31 18.94
CA MET A 61 11.29 11.46 18.07
C MET A 61 12.37 12.36 18.70
N ALA A 62 11.96 13.51 19.27
CA ALA A 62 12.89 14.44 19.90
C ALA A 62 13.54 13.85 21.17
N ALA A 63 12.79 13.09 21.96
CA ALA A 63 13.31 12.39 23.14
C ALA A 63 14.35 11.34 22.75
N GLN A 64 14.04 10.51 21.75
CA GLN A 64 14.95 9.49 21.23
C GLN A 64 16.23 10.11 20.65
N ALA A 65 16.10 11.20 19.88
CA ALA A 65 17.25 11.89 19.28
C ALA A 65 18.21 12.47 20.34
N LYS A 66 17.69 12.88 21.50
CA LYS A 66 18.52 13.36 22.63
C LYS A 66 19.24 12.21 23.36
N GLN A 67 18.65 11.01 23.34
CA GLN A 67 19.21 9.83 24.03
C GLN A 67 20.23 9.11 23.15
N LEU A 68 19.82 8.76 21.92
CA LEU A 68 20.64 8.05 20.94
C LEU A 68 20.01 8.24 19.56
N GLU A 69 20.70 8.93 18.67
CA GLU A 69 20.25 9.20 17.30
C GLU A 69 20.40 7.99 16.37
N PHE A 70 21.56 7.30 16.50
CA PHE A 70 21.89 6.16 15.64
C PHE A 70 22.92 5.24 16.30
N VAL A 71 22.80 3.95 16.02
CA VAL A 71 23.82 2.92 16.25
C VAL A 71 23.70 1.85 15.17
N HIS A 72 24.82 1.29 14.72
CA HIS A 72 24.79 0.28 13.67
C HIS A 72 24.37 -1.08 14.23
N SER A 73 23.34 -1.67 13.60
CA SER A 73 22.68 -2.91 14.05
C SER A 73 23.56 -4.18 14.02
N SER A 74 24.75 -4.13 13.38
CA SER A 74 25.72 -5.24 13.45
C SER A 74 26.50 -5.29 14.77
N GLN A 75 26.39 -4.27 15.61
CA GLN A 75 27.15 -4.17 16.87
C GLN A 75 26.24 -4.05 18.07
N PHE A 76 25.08 -3.41 17.93
CA PHE A 76 24.15 -3.16 19.01
C PHE A 76 22.72 -3.34 18.55
N THR A 77 21.86 -3.78 19.45
CA THR A 77 20.42 -3.52 19.38
C THR A 77 20.08 -2.31 20.25
N THR A 78 18.84 -1.85 20.24
CA THR A 78 18.37 -0.74 21.08
C THR A 78 17.06 -1.12 21.78
N PRO A 79 16.80 -0.60 23.00
CA PRO A 79 15.54 -0.86 23.70
C PRO A 79 14.32 -0.55 22.82
N VAL A 80 14.33 0.59 22.12
CA VAL A 80 13.20 0.97 21.25
C VAL A 80 12.99 -0.01 20.09
N ALA A 81 14.04 -0.68 19.59
CA ALA A 81 13.91 -1.69 18.52
C ALA A 81 13.26 -2.97 19.04
N GLU A 82 13.72 -3.46 20.20
CA GLU A 82 13.18 -4.68 20.82
C GLU A 82 11.70 -4.48 21.25
N GLU A 83 11.43 -3.38 21.94
CA GLU A 83 10.08 -3.06 22.43
C GLU A 83 9.10 -2.89 21.25
N TYR A 84 9.47 -2.11 20.22
CA TYR A 84 8.58 -1.90 19.07
C TYR A 84 8.39 -3.17 18.24
N ALA A 85 9.41 -4.03 18.12
CA ALA A 85 9.26 -5.32 17.46
C ALA A 85 8.23 -6.21 18.16
N LEU A 86 8.28 -6.29 19.50
CA LEU A 86 7.30 -7.04 20.29
C LEU A 86 5.88 -6.46 20.15
N GLU A 87 5.74 -5.14 20.28
CA GLU A 87 4.45 -4.46 20.12
C GLU A 87 3.85 -4.65 18.71
N LEU A 88 4.70 -4.65 17.67
CA LEU A 88 4.26 -4.83 16.30
C LEU A 88 3.87 -6.29 16.00
N LEU A 89 4.57 -7.26 16.58
CA LEU A 89 4.19 -8.69 16.50
C LEU A 89 2.88 -8.96 17.24
N ASP A 90 2.69 -8.36 18.44
CA ASP A 90 1.42 -8.44 19.17
C ASP A 90 0.26 -7.83 18.36
N PHE A 91 0.49 -6.66 17.76
CA PHE A 91 -0.49 -6.02 16.87
C PHE A 91 -0.83 -6.88 15.64
N ALA A 92 0.15 -7.63 15.09
CA ALA A 92 -0.08 -8.56 13.99
C ALA A 92 -0.77 -9.87 14.41
N GLY A 93 -0.83 -10.14 15.71
CA GLY A 93 -1.57 -11.24 16.29
C GLY A 93 -0.94 -12.63 16.09
N LYS A 94 -1.75 -13.66 16.30
CA LYS A 94 -1.32 -15.07 16.37
C LYS A 94 -0.48 -15.58 15.19
N ASN A 95 -0.65 -15.01 14.00
CA ASN A 95 0.04 -15.44 12.78
C ASN A 95 1.56 -15.21 12.85
N PHE A 96 1.99 -14.26 13.70
CA PHE A 96 3.40 -13.91 13.89
C PHE A 96 3.92 -14.20 15.30
N GLU A 97 3.16 -14.96 16.11
CA GLU A 97 3.63 -15.40 17.43
C GLU A 97 4.92 -16.22 17.33
N GLY A 98 5.93 -15.82 18.09
CA GLY A 98 7.27 -16.44 18.06
C GLY A 98 8.08 -16.13 16.80
N GLY A 99 7.61 -15.20 15.97
CA GLY A 99 8.32 -14.64 14.83
C GLY A 99 9.28 -13.52 15.21
N CYS A 100 9.74 -12.74 14.22
CA CYS A 100 10.59 -11.58 14.44
C CYS A 100 10.28 -10.47 13.41
N VAL A 101 10.87 -9.28 13.63
CA VAL A 101 10.70 -8.10 12.76
C VAL A 101 12.05 -7.66 12.22
N TYR A 102 12.13 -7.39 10.92
CA TYR A 102 13.27 -6.72 10.31
C TYR A 102 12.84 -5.32 9.87
N PHE A 103 13.40 -4.28 10.50
CA PHE A 103 13.08 -2.89 10.17
C PHE A 103 13.95 -2.36 9.02
N THR A 104 13.36 -1.49 8.19
CA THR A 104 13.97 -0.85 7.02
C THR A 104 13.56 0.63 6.96
N CYS A 105 14.02 1.37 5.93
CA CYS A 105 13.65 2.77 5.77
C CYS A 105 12.42 2.99 4.89
N GLY A 106 11.82 1.95 4.35
CA GLY A 106 10.62 2.10 3.51
C GLY A 106 10.22 0.85 2.76
N GLY A 107 9.04 0.89 2.10
CA GLY A 107 8.41 -0.27 1.49
C GLY A 107 9.24 -0.98 0.42
N SER A 108 9.98 -0.25 -0.42
CA SER A 108 10.84 -0.90 -1.44
C SER A 108 11.97 -1.71 -0.81
N GLU A 109 12.60 -1.19 0.26
CA GLU A 109 13.61 -1.93 1.02
C GLU A 109 13.00 -3.13 1.77
N SER A 110 11.79 -2.97 2.31
CA SER A 110 11.07 -4.07 2.95
C SER A 110 10.78 -5.20 1.95
N VAL A 111 10.38 -4.86 0.71
CA VAL A 111 10.17 -5.87 -0.34
C VAL A 111 11.50 -6.55 -0.70
N GLU A 112 12.60 -5.81 -0.91
CA GLU A 112 13.93 -6.40 -1.13
C GLU A 112 14.32 -7.37 -0.01
N THR A 113 14.05 -6.99 1.24
CA THR A 113 14.30 -7.83 2.42
C THR A 113 13.46 -9.11 2.37
N ALA A 114 12.16 -8.99 2.07
CA ALA A 114 11.26 -10.15 1.99
C ALA A 114 11.66 -11.13 0.87
N LEU A 115 12.08 -10.62 -0.30
CA LEU A 115 12.58 -11.44 -1.40
C LEU A 115 13.86 -12.22 -1.01
N LYS A 116 14.78 -11.56 -0.31
CA LYS A 116 16.01 -12.20 0.17
C LYS A 116 15.75 -13.20 1.29
N LEU A 117 14.84 -12.89 2.22
CA LEU A 117 14.38 -13.85 3.25
C LEU A 117 13.76 -15.08 2.62
N ALA A 118 12.89 -14.91 1.63
CA ALA A 118 12.27 -16.02 0.93
C ALA A 118 13.31 -16.89 0.21
N ARG A 119 14.30 -16.27 -0.43
CA ARG A 119 15.39 -17.02 -1.08
C ARG A 119 16.25 -17.74 -0.05
N GLN A 120 16.69 -17.09 1.02
CA GLN A 120 17.53 -17.70 2.03
C GLN A 120 16.80 -18.86 2.73
N TYR A 121 15.54 -18.65 3.12
CA TYR A 121 14.72 -19.74 3.66
C TYR A 121 14.75 -21.01 2.80
N GLN A 122 14.56 -20.86 1.48
CA GLN A 122 14.59 -22.00 0.56
C GLN A 122 15.97 -22.71 0.55
N VAL A 123 17.04 -21.94 0.70
CA VAL A 123 18.40 -22.51 0.80
C VAL A 123 18.57 -23.28 2.12
N GLU A 124 18.14 -22.70 3.23
CA GLU A 124 18.27 -23.32 4.56
C GLU A 124 17.52 -24.65 4.66
N ILE A 125 16.40 -24.79 3.96
CA ILE A 125 15.65 -26.05 3.90
C ILE A 125 16.09 -26.98 2.76
N GLY A 126 17.26 -26.73 2.13
CA GLY A 126 17.81 -27.57 1.07
C GLY A 126 17.20 -27.39 -0.33
N GLN A 127 16.29 -26.44 -0.52
CA GLN A 127 15.60 -26.17 -1.79
C GLN A 127 16.38 -25.14 -2.64
N THR A 128 17.65 -25.42 -2.93
CA THR A 128 18.59 -24.46 -3.56
C THR A 128 18.21 -24.03 -4.98
N SER A 129 17.37 -24.78 -5.69
CA SER A 129 16.83 -24.42 -7.01
C SER A 129 15.74 -23.35 -6.96
N ARG A 130 15.09 -23.10 -5.82
CA ARG A 130 14.00 -22.16 -5.68
C ARG A 130 14.51 -20.73 -5.50
N TYR A 131 14.28 -19.88 -6.50
CA TYR A 131 14.65 -18.46 -6.47
C TYR A 131 13.68 -17.55 -7.22
N GLN A 132 12.75 -18.14 -7.98
CA GLN A 132 11.75 -17.38 -8.73
C GLN A 132 10.67 -16.87 -7.79
N VAL A 133 10.11 -15.70 -8.12
CA VAL A 133 8.98 -15.14 -7.40
C VAL A 133 7.84 -14.90 -8.38
N VAL A 134 6.66 -15.37 -8.04
CA VAL A 134 5.44 -15.08 -8.81
C VAL A 134 4.73 -13.90 -8.17
N SER A 135 4.12 -13.03 -8.98
CA SER A 135 3.29 -11.92 -8.53
C SER A 135 2.10 -11.70 -9.47
N ARG A 136 1.26 -10.70 -9.19
CA ARG A 136 0.14 -10.37 -10.07
C ARG A 136 0.53 -9.32 -11.11
N GLY A 137 -0.07 -9.40 -12.28
CA GLY A 137 -0.11 -8.30 -13.24
C GLY A 137 -0.68 -7.03 -12.59
N GLN A 138 -0.27 -5.87 -13.05
CA GLN A 138 -0.68 -4.56 -12.53
C GLN A 138 -0.38 -4.29 -11.04
N SER A 139 0.37 -5.16 -10.35
CA SER A 139 0.82 -4.94 -8.98
C SER A 139 1.93 -3.87 -8.89
N TYR A 140 2.12 -3.33 -7.69
CA TYR A 140 3.22 -2.42 -7.39
C TYR A 140 3.85 -2.73 -6.03
N HIS A 141 5.09 -3.20 -6.06
CA HIS A 141 5.82 -3.63 -4.86
C HIS A 141 7.03 -2.75 -4.52
N GLY A 142 7.27 -1.68 -5.29
CA GLY A 142 8.37 -0.76 -5.03
C GLY A 142 9.15 -0.34 -6.27
N SER A 143 10.20 0.47 -6.07
CA SER A 143 10.99 1.09 -7.14
C SER A 143 12.48 0.67 -7.16
N THR A 144 12.94 -0.16 -6.23
CA THR A 144 14.25 -0.82 -6.33
C THR A 144 14.22 -1.87 -7.44
N LEU A 145 15.37 -2.31 -7.96
CA LEU A 145 15.38 -3.24 -9.09
C LEU A 145 14.72 -4.58 -8.77
N GLY A 146 14.93 -5.14 -7.56
CA GLY A 146 14.26 -6.36 -7.13
C GLY A 146 12.76 -6.17 -6.95
N ALA A 147 12.33 -5.10 -6.26
CA ALA A 147 10.91 -4.78 -6.10
C ALA A 147 10.22 -4.48 -7.45
N SER A 148 10.93 -3.84 -8.40
CA SER A 148 10.44 -3.63 -9.76
C SER A 148 10.35 -4.93 -10.55
N SER A 149 11.24 -5.89 -10.30
CA SER A 149 11.22 -7.21 -10.95
C SER A 149 9.95 -8.00 -10.61
N VAL A 150 9.44 -7.86 -9.38
CA VAL A 150 8.19 -8.50 -8.94
C VAL A 150 6.96 -7.63 -9.10
N SER A 151 7.09 -6.34 -9.46
CA SER A 151 5.95 -5.47 -9.78
C SER A 151 5.42 -5.78 -11.18
N GLY A 152 4.09 -5.91 -11.34
CA GLY A 152 3.44 -6.23 -12.61
C GLY A 152 3.03 -5.02 -13.45
N ASN A 153 3.12 -3.79 -12.94
CA ASN A 153 2.69 -2.58 -13.66
C ASN A 153 3.65 -2.25 -14.82
N LYS A 154 3.22 -2.48 -16.04
CA LYS A 154 4.01 -2.31 -17.28
C LYS A 154 4.58 -0.90 -17.41
N ARG A 155 3.76 0.15 -17.22
CA ARG A 155 4.16 1.55 -17.41
C ARG A 155 5.34 1.96 -16.51
N ARG A 156 5.41 1.44 -15.29
CA ARG A 156 6.48 1.74 -14.34
C ARG A 156 7.76 0.95 -14.59
N ARG A 157 7.66 -0.18 -15.29
CA ARG A 157 8.78 -1.08 -15.60
C ARG A 157 9.42 -0.81 -16.94
N GLU A 158 8.68 -0.33 -17.94
CA GLU A 158 9.07 -0.32 -19.35
C GLU A 158 10.46 0.31 -19.59
N ILE A 159 10.70 1.50 -19.06
CA ILE A 159 11.97 2.19 -19.23
C ILE A 159 13.14 1.47 -18.52
N TYR A 160 12.85 0.69 -17.47
CA TYR A 160 13.85 -0.04 -16.67
C TYR A 160 13.90 -1.52 -17.01
N ARG A 161 13.10 -1.99 -17.96
CA ARG A 161 13.00 -3.40 -18.33
C ARG A 161 14.35 -4.09 -18.58
N PRO A 162 15.33 -3.47 -19.23
CA PRO A 162 16.65 -4.10 -19.43
C PRO A 162 17.45 -4.32 -18.13
N MET A 163 17.07 -3.67 -17.02
CA MET A 163 17.76 -3.71 -15.74
C MET A 163 17.08 -4.63 -14.71
N VAL A 164 15.82 -5.01 -14.94
CA VAL A 164 15.04 -5.84 -14.00
C VAL A 164 15.04 -7.30 -14.42
N ARG A 165 14.89 -8.18 -13.44
CA ARG A 165 14.69 -9.61 -13.68
C ARG A 165 13.27 -9.88 -14.12
N GLU A 166 13.08 -10.70 -15.15
CA GLU A 166 11.75 -11.13 -15.55
C GLU A 166 11.31 -12.31 -14.69
N PHE A 167 10.22 -12.11 -13.92
CA PHE A 167 9.52 -13.13 -13.16
C PHE A 167 8.11 -13.32 -13.71
N ALA A 168 7.47 -14.44 -13.36
CA ALA A 168 6.12 -14.74 -13.81
C ALA A 168 5.09 -13.80 -13.13
N HIS A 169 4.16 -13.29 -13.92
CA HIS A 169 3.03 -12.51 -13.46
C HIS A 169 1.74 -13.19 -13.89
N ILE A 170 0.87 -13.45 -12.93
CA ILE A 170 -0.47 -14.02 -13.16
C ILE A 170 -1.52 -12.93 -13.30
N GLY A 171 -2.74 -13.28 -13.71
CA GLY A 171 -3.88 -12.35 -13.73
C GLY A 171 -4.19 -11.76 -12.35
N PHE A 172 -5.04 -10.75 -12.34
CA PHE A 172 -5.45 -10.09 -11.11
C PHE A 172 -6.98 -10.08 -11.01
N PRO A 173 -7.53 -10.44 -9.84
CA PRO A 173 -8.97 -10.52 -9.65
C PRO A 173 -9.57 -9.10 -9.60
N TYR A 174 -10.18 -8.69 -10.70
CA TYR A 174 -10.79 -7.38 -10.85
C TYR A 174 -12.24 -7.51 -11.35
N CYS A 175 -13.17 -7.62 -10.42
CA CYS A 175 -14.57 -7.96 -10.70
C CYS A 175 -15.26 -6.98 -11.66
N TYR A 176 -15.03 -5.67 -11.54
CA TYR A 176 -15.61 -4.69 -12.50
C TYR A 176 -15.18 -4.95 -13.94
N ARG A 177 -13.99 -5.53 -14.17
CA ARG A 177 -13.44 -5.90 -15.49
C ARG A 177 -12.99 -7.36 -15.49
N CYS A 178 -13.87 -8.26 -15.01
CA CYS A 178 -13.53 -9.67 -14.87
C CYS A 178 -13.21 -10.31 -16.24
N ALA A 179 -12.12 -11.08 -16.28
CA ALA A 179 -11.72 -11.82 -17.48
C ALA A 179 -12.50 -13.13 -17.70
N PHE A 180 -13.29 -13.56 -16.69
CA PHE A 180 -13.98 -14.85 -16.66
C PHE A 180 -15.51 -14.72 -16.75
N ASP A 181 -16.04 -13.78 -17.50
CA ASP A 181 -17.49 -13.62 -17.76
C ASP A 181 -18.39 -13.78 -16.51
N CYS A 182 -17.97 -13.25 -15.38
CA CYS A 182 -18.79 -13.29 -14.18
C CYS A 182 -20.01 -12.38 -14.37
N SER A 183 -21.21 -12.97 -14.36
CA SER A 183 -22.45 -12.22 -14.14
C SER A 183 -22.40 -11.51 -12.78
N ASP A 184 -23.24 -10.53 -12.53
CA ASP A 184 -23.27 -9.56 -11.42
C ASP A 184 -22.94 -10.06 -9.98
N SER A 185 -22.80 -11.37 -9.77
CA SER A 185 -22.32 -11.99 -8.52
C SER A 185 -20.91 -12.58 -8.72
N CYS A 186 -19.88 -11.79 -8.60
CA CYS A 186 -18.46 -12.13 -8.84
C CYS A 186 -17.86 -13.13 -7.83
N CYS A 187 -18.59 -14.16 -7.41
CA CYS A 187 -18.17 -15.08 -6.36
C CYS A 187 -17.30 -16.24 -6.86
N ALA A 188 -17.36 -16.63 -8.14
CA ALA A 188 -16.66 -17.79 -8.67
C ALA A 188 -15.25 -17.51 -9.20
N CYS A 189 -15.02 -16.33 -9.80
CA CYS A 189 -13.76 -16.02 -10.47
C CYS A 189 -12.52 -16.01 -9.56
N GLY A 190 -12.71 -15.94 -8.26
CA GLY A 190 -11.60 -16.05 -7.30
C GLY A 190 -10.83 -17.36 -7.40
N GLN A 191 -11.51 -18.45 -7.74
CA GLN A 191 -10.89 -19.77 -7.90
C GLN A 191 -10.10 -19.85 -9.22
N GLU A 192 -10.65 -19.31 -10.31
CA GLU A 192 -9.98 -19.27 -11.62
C GLU A 192 -8.70 -18.42 -11.56
N TYR A 193 -8.76 -17.23 -10.98
CA TYR A 193 -7.56 -16.41 -10.77
C TYR A 193 -6.53 -17.07 -9.86
N ALA A 194 -6.96 -17.81 -8.83
CA ALA A 194 -6.04 -18.53 -7.97
C ALA A 194 -5.40 -19.73 -8.69
N ALA A 195 -6.13 -20.40 -9.59
CA ALA A 195 -5.61 -21.52 -10.39
C ALA A 195 -4.45 -21.09 -11.31
N GLU A 196 -4.41 -19.84 -11.76
CA GLU A 196 -3.27 -19.32 -12.54
C GLU A 196 -1.96 -19.36 -11.73
N LEU A 197 -2.03 -19.17 -10.41
CA LEU A 197 -0.84 -19.31 -9.54
C LEU A 197 -0.33 -20.76 -9.55
N GLU A 198 -1.22 -21.73 -9.45
CA GLU A 198 -0.85 -23.15 -9.51
C GLU A 198 -0.18 -23.50 -10.84
N GLN A 199 -0.77 -23.06 -11.96
CA GLN A 199 -0.18 -23.26 -13.29
C GLN A 199 1.20 -22.62 -13.41
N ALA A 200 1.40 -21.39 -12.87
CA ALA A 200 2.69 -20.72 -12.88
C ALA A 200 3.75 -21.46 -12.05
N ILE A 201 3.37 -22.02 -10.89
CA ILE A 201 4.26 -22.83 -10.04
C ILE A 201 4.67 -24.10 -10.74
N GLU A 202 3.74 -24.82 -11.38
CA GLU A 202 4.00 -26.05 -12.12
C GLU A 202 4.90 -25.80 -13.34
N ALA A 203 4.63 -24.73 -14.11
CA ALA A 203 5.44 -24.32 -15.24
C ALA A 203 6.91 -24.00 -14.85
N ALA A 204 7.13 -23.50 -13.63
CA ALA A 204 8.45 -23.19 -13.10
C ALA A 204 9.25 -24.43 -12.64
N LYS A 205 8.67 -25.64 -12.73
CA LYS A 205 9.34 -26.93 -12.44
C LYS A 205 10.08 -26.94 -11.08
N GLY A 206 9.43 -26.44 -10.04
CA GLY A 206 9.97 -26.38 -8.68
C GLY A 206 10.93 -25.20 -8.42
N GLY A 207 11.03 -24.22 -9.32
CA GLY A 207 11.89 -23.06 -9.15
C GLY A 207 11.29 -21.91 -8.32
N VAL A 208 9.99 -21.96 -7.95
CA VAL A 208 9.32 -20.87 -7.23
C VAL A 208 9.67 -20.88 -5.74
N ALA A 209 10.20 -19.77 -5.25
CA ALA A 209 10.51 -19.53 -3.84
C ALA A 209 9.33 -18.91 -3.10
N ALA A 210 8.63 -17.94 -3.71
CA ALA A 210 7.57 -17.18 -3.08
C ALA A 210 6.54 -16.68 -4.09
N PHE A 211 5.33 -16.40 -3.59
CA PHE A 211 4.32 -15.56 -4.24
C PHE A 211 4.14 -14.28 -3.43
N ILE A 212 4.21 -13.12 -4.08
CA ILE A 212 3.98 -11.81 -3.45
C ILE A 212 2.67 -11.19 -3.93
N VAL A 213 1.87 -10.66 -2.99
CA VAL A 213 0.54 -10.15 -3.28
C VAL A 213 0.18 -8.96 -2.39
N GLU A 214 -0.42 -7.92 -2.97
CA GLU A 214 -1.16 -6.89 -2.23
C GLU A 214 -2.54 -7.49 -1.87
N PRO A 215 -2.93 -7.63 -0.59
CA PRO A 215 -4.24 -8.18 -0.23
C PRO A 215 -5.41 -7.42 -0.85
N VAL A 216 -5.33 -6.09 -0.84
CA VAL A 216 -6.16 -5.18 -1.63
C VAL A 216 -5.22 -4.41 -2.54
N SER A 217 -5.52 -4.35 -3.83
CA SER A 217 -4.64 -3.68 -4.78
C SER A 217 -4.50 -2.20 -4.45
N GLY A 218 -3.27 -1.71 -4.48
CA GLY A 218 -2.97 -0.32 -4.20
C GLY A 218 -3.23 0.62 -5.38
N ALA A 219 -2.28 1.52 -5.61
CA ALA A 219 -2.43 2.65 -6.52
C ALA A 219 -2.61 2.27 -8.00
N THR A 220 -2.09 1.12 -8.44
CA THR A 220 -2.07 0.76 -9.87
C THR A 220 -3.41 0.31 -10.41
N LEU A 221 -4.22 -0.36 -9.60
CA LEU A 221 -5.56 -0.81 -9.94
C LEU A 221 -6.67 0.00 -9.24
N GLY A 222 -6.32 0.74 -8.19
CA GLY A 222 -7.26 1.54 -7.41
C GLY A 222 -8.14 0.70 -6.49
N ALA A 223 -7.62 0.35 -5.33
CA ALA A 223 -8.34 -0.27 -4.21
C ALA A 223 -9.20 -1.49 -4.60
N VAL A 224 -8.73 -2.34 -5.52
CA VAL A 224 -9.46 -3.55 -5.90
C VAL A 224 -9.41 -4.56 -4.76
N VAL A 225 -10.58 -4.85 -4.20
CA VAL A 225 -10.79 -5.90 -3.20
C VAL A 225 -10.94 -7.23 -3.95
N PRO A 226 -10.19 -8.27 -3.60
CA PRO A 226 -10.32 -9.57 -4.27
C PRO A 226 -11.65 -10.23 -3.98
N PRO A 227 -12.20 -11.05 -4.91
CA PRO A 227 -13.43 -11.79 -4.68
C PRO A 227 -13.27 -12.80 -3.54
N PRO A 228 -14.38 -13.22 -2.90
CA PRO A 228 -14.38 -14.21 -1.83
C PRO A 228 -13.62 -15.48 -2.21
N GLY A 229 -12.85 -16.02 -1.26
CA GLY A 229 -12.11 -17.26 -1.42
C GLY A 229 -10.78 -17.17 -2.20
N TYR A 230 -10.49 -16.03 -2.88
CA TYR A 230 -9.24 -15.89 -3.65
C TYR A 230 -7.99 -16.02 -2.78
N LEU A 231 -7.86 -15.19 -1.74
CA LEU A 231 -6.66 -15.19 -0.91
C LEU A 231 -6.50 -16.48 -0.10
N GLN A 232 -7.61 -17.08 0.36
CA GLN A 232 -7.59 -18.38 1.03
C GLN A 232 -7.06 -19.47 0.09
N LYS A 233 -7.52 -19.47 -1.17
CA LYS A 233 -7.06 -20.44 -2.17
C LYS A 233 -5.60 -20.24 -2.54
N VAL A 234 -5.16 -18.99 -2.69
CA VAL A 234 -3.74 -18.63 -2.89
C VAL A 234 -2.88 -19.18 -1.73
N ALA A 235 -3.30 -18.95 -0.48
CA ALA A 235 -2.57 -19.45 0.70
C ALA A 235 -2.52 -20.99 0.74
N GLU A 236 -3.62 -21.67 0.37
CA GLU A 236 -3.68 -23.14 0.24
C GLU A 236 -2.66 -23.64 -0.81
N ILE A 237 -2.65 -23.03 -2.00
CA ILE A 237 -1.74 -23.40 -3.09
C ILE A 237 -0.28 -23.19 -2.64
N CYS A 238 0.06 -22.02 -2.09
CA CYS A 238 1.40 -21.73 -1.59
C CYS A 238 1.87 -22.81 -0.60
N ARG A 239 1.04 -23.16 0.39
CA ARG A 239 1.34 -24.20 1.39
C ARG A 239 1.54 -25.57 0.76
N ARG A 240 0.67 -25.98 -0.16
CA ARG A 240 0.73 -27.27 -0.84
C ARG A 240 2.02 -27.47 -1.64
N TYR A 241 2.50 -26.41 -2.29
CA TYR A 241 3.72 -26.43 -3.11
C TYR A 241 4.99 -26.03 -2.35
N GLY A 242 4.91 -25.68 -1.06
CA GLY A 242 6.05 -25.20 -0.28
C GLY A 242 6.62 -23.87 -0.78
N VAL A 243 5.76 -23.04 -1.37
CA VAL A 243 6.04 -21.65 -1.80
C VAL A 243 5.70 -20.72 -0.66
N LEU A 244 6.57 -19.77 -0.33
CA LEU A 244 6.25 -18.78 0.71
C LEU A 244 5.23 -17.75 0.21
N LEU A 245 4.27 -17.40 1.07
CA LEU A 245 3.32 -16.31 0.83
C LEU A 245 3.87 -15.02 1.45
N ILE A 246 4.10 -14.00 0.61
CA ILE A 246 4.48 -12.65 1.02
C ILE A 246 3.27 -11.74 0.85
N ALA A 247 2.73 -11.21 1.94
CA ALA A 247 1.69 -10.19 1.91
C ALA A 247 2.34 -8.79 1.86
N ASP A 248 2.09 -8.05 0.80
CA ASP A 248 2.48 -6.64 0.71
C ASP A 248 1.38 -5.75 1.28
N GLU A 249 1.54 -5.41 2.54
CA GLU A 249 0.64 -4.57 3.34
C GLU A 249 1.12 -3.11 3.44
N VAL A 250 1.98 -2.68 2.52
CA VAL A 250 2.53 -1.31 2.52
C VAL A 250 1.43 -0.25 2.42
N MET A 251 0.34 -0.52 1.69
CA MET A 251 -0.81 0.40 1.60
C MET A 251 -1.98 0.02 2.50
N THR A 252 -2.14 -1.24 2.81
CA THR A 252 -3.33 -1.82 3.42
C THR A 252 -3.20 -2.06 4.92
N GLY A 253 -1.97 -2.16 5.42
CA GLY A 253 -1.70 -2.43 6.82
C GLY A 253 -1.91 -1.22 7.75
N MET A 254 -1.62 -1.44 9.01
CA MET A 254 -1.71 -0.43 10.09
C MET A 254 -3.11 0.19 10.21
N GLY A 255 -4.15 -0.66 10.11
CA GLY A 255 -5.53 -0.24 10.32
C GLY A 255 -6.26 0.32 9.10
N ARG A 256 -5.58 0.57 7.98
CA ARG A 256 -6.15 1.27 6.80
C ARG A 256 -7.46 0.66 6.29
N THR A 257 -7.60 -0.66 6.35
CA THR A 257 -8.77 -1.39 5.85
C THR A 257 -9.79 -1.77 6.93
N GLY A 258 -9.59 -1.33 8.18
CA GLY A 258 -10.46 -1.68 9.31
C GLY A 258 -10.08 -2.97 10.03
N ARG A 259 -8.95 -3.53 9.70
CA ARG A 259 -8.26 -4.61 10.43
C ARG A 259 -6.81 -4.18 10.65
N ASN A 260 -6.12 -4.77 11.60
CA ASN A 260 -4.72 -4.45 11.87
C ASN A 260 -3.88 -4.59 10.61
N PHE A 261 -4.07 -5.70 9.90
CA PHE A 261 -3.58 -5.94 8.54
C PHE A 261 -4.70 -6.46 7.66
N ALA A 262 -4.67 -6.17 6.36
CA ALA A 262 -5.76 -6.51 5.46
C ALA A 262 -5.94 -8.02 5.30
N VAL A 263 -4.89 -8.84 5.44
CA VAL A 263 -4.99 -10.30 5.41
C VAL A 263 -5.95 -10.87 6.46
N ASP A 264 -6.19 -10.13 7.55
CA ASP A 264 -7.11 -10.52 8.63
C ASP A 264 -8.57 -10.58 8.17
N HIS A 265 -8.97 -9.86 7.11
CA HIS A 265 -10.31 -9.96 6.53
C HIS A 265 -10.61 -11.34 5.97
N TRP A 266 -9.59 -12.10 5.61
CA TRP A 266 -9.71 -13.43 4.99
C TRP A 266 -9.13 -14.55 5.85
N ASP A 267 -8.74 -14.28 7.08
CA ASP A 267 -8.07 -15.22 8.00
C ASP A 267 -6.88 -15.94 7.31
N VAL A 268 -6.07 -15.16 6.58
CA VAL A 268 -4.89 -15.65 5.86
C VAL A 268 -3.63 -15.33 6.64
N ALA A 269 -2.82 -16.37 6.90
CA ALA A 269 -1.52 -16.28 7.56
C ALA A 269 -0.39 -16.29 6.52
N PRO A 270 0.23 -15.14 6.19
CA PRO A 270 1.40 -15.12 5.32
C PRO A 270 2.67 -15.57 6.06
N ASP A 271 3.65 -16.09 5.32
CA ASP A 271 4.97 -16.41 5.87
C ASP A 271 5.80 -15.14 6.15
N LEU A 272 5.62 -14.12 5.31
CA LEU A 272 6.24 -12.79 5.41
C LEU A 272 5.18 -11.71 5.18
N LEU A 273 5.20 -10.65 5.98
CA LEU A 273 4.33 -9.50 5.83
C LEU A 273 5.18 -8.23 5.72
N VAL A 274 5.03 -7.52 4.61
CA VAL A 274 5.75 -6.28 4.33
C VAL A 274 4.88 -5.08 4.69
N THR A 275 5.38 -4.15 5.48
CA THR A 275 4.66 -2.93 5.83
C THR A 275 5.56 -1.69 5.80
N ALA A 276 4.95 -0.51 5.61
CA ALA A 276 5.59 0.81 5.64
C ALA A 276 4.49 1.89 5.79
N LYS A 277 4.63 3.05 5.17
CA LYS A 277 3.62 4.12 5.11
C LYS A 277 2.90 4.38 6.44
N GLY A 278 1.74 3.75 6.67
CA GLY A 278 0.99 3.82 7.93
C GLY A 278 1.81 3.45 9.16
N LEU A 279 2.86 2.64 9.00
CA LEU A 279 3.76 2.22 10.08
C LEU A 279 4.37 3.39 10.86
N SER A 280 4.71 4.47 10.17
CA SER A 280 5.15 5.74 10.78
C SER A 280 4.24 6.92 10.43
N SER A 281 3.17 6.66 9.66
CA SER A 281 2.23 7.68 9.16
C SER A 281 2.91 8.89 8.49
N GLY A 282 4.13 8.69 7.97
CA GLY A 282 4.92 9.70 7.27
C GLY A 282 5.78 10.60 8.17
N TYR A 283 5.79 10.39 9.49
CA TYR A 283 6.62 11.17 10.42
C TYR A 283 8.11 10.87 10.27
N ALA A 284 8.46 9.63 9.90
CA ALA A 284 9.83 9.22 9.61
C ALA A 284 9.86 8.18 8.48
N PRO A 285 10.96 8.08 7.71
CA PRO A 285 11.19 6.95 6.82
C PRO A 285 11.25 5.67 7.65
N LEU A 286 10.30 4.74 7.41
CA LEU A 286 10.21 3.47 8.11
C LEU A 286 9.48 2.43 7.28
N GLY A 287 10.00 1.22 7.29
CA GLY A 287 9.37 0.01 6.80
C GLY A 287 9.71 -1.16 7.70
N ALA A 288 9.00 -2.26 7.53
CA ALA A 288 9.27 -3.48 8.27
C ALA A 288 8.87 -4.72 7.46
N VAL A 289 9.53 -5.82 7.76
CA VAL A 289 9.09 -7.17 7.39
C VAL A 289 8.84 -7.94 8.67
N LEU A 290 7.61 -8.38 8.88
CA LEU A 290 7.26 -9.34 9.91
C LEU A 290 7.54 -10.73 9.34
N VAL A 291 8.29 -11.51 10.08
CA VAL A 291 8.80 -12.83 9.67
C VAL A 291 8.16 -13.89 10.55
N SER A 292 7.47 -14.84 9.95
CA SER A 292 6.85 -15.93 10.71
C SER A 292 7.90 -16.79 11.43
N LYS A 293 7.51 -17.41 12.54
CA LYS A 293 8.35 -18.35 13.28
C LYS A 293 8.98 -19.42 12.38
N LYS A 294 8.22 -19.93 11.40
CA LYS A 294 8.68 -20.92 10.41
C LYS A 294 9.92 -20.43 9.67
N VAL A 295 9.90 -19.21 9.14
CA VAL A 295 11.02 -18.64 8.37
C VAL A 295 12.19 -18.27 9.30
N ALA A 296 11.90 -17.65 10.44
CA ALA A 296 12.90 -17.26 11.42
C ALA A 296 13.68 -18.47 11.97
N SER A 297 12.97 -19.54 12.37
CA SER A 297 13.60 -20.76 12.90
C SER A 297 14.44 -21.47 11.84
N ALA A 298 14.00 -21.55 10.58
CA ALA A 298 14.79 -22.20 9.54
C ALA A 298 16.14 -21.50 9.31
N ILE A 299 16.20 -20.18 9.42
CA ILE A 299 17.47 -19.43 9.32
C ILE A 299 18.31 -19.60 10.58
N ALA A 300 17.67 -19.54 11.76
CA ALA A 300 18.37 -19.67 13.05
C ALA A 300 19.01 -21.07 13.22
N ASP A 301 18.27 -22.12 12.86
CA ASP A 301 18.72 -23.50 12.97
C ASP A 301 19.67 -23.91 11.81
N GLY A 302 19.63 -23.22 10.69
CA GLY A 302 20.49 -23.42 9.53
C GLY A 302 21.79 -22.64 9.62
N SER A 303 21.95 -21.60 8.81
CA SER A 303 23.18 -20.76 8.78
C SER A 303 23.38 -19.91 10.05
N GLY A 304 22.33 -19.69 10.84
CA GLY A 304 22.37 -18.85 12.05
C GLY A 304 22.46 -17.35 11.78
N ALA A 305 22.40 -16.91 10.53
CA ALA A 305 22.53 -15.50 10.17
C ALA A 305 21.74 -15.14 8.91
N PHE A 306 21.03 -14.01 8.93
CA PHE A 306 20.45 -13.41 7.73
C PHE A 306 21.48 -12.54 7.02
N LEU A 307 21.92 -12.97 5.83
CA LEU A 307 22.98 -12.32 5.04
C LEU A 307 22.43 -11.10 4.28
N HIS A 308 21.99 -10.10 5.04
CA HIS A 308 21.39 -8.88 4.51
C HIS A 308 21.53 -7.73 5.49
N GLY A 309 21.60 -6.49 4.99
CA GLY A 309 21.63 -5.29 5.82
C GLY A 309 21.50 -4.01 5.00
N PHE A 310 20.90 -3.00 5.62
CA PHE A 310 20.95 -1.61 5.21
C PHE A 310 21.59 -0.81 6.34
N THR A 311 22.35 0.23 6.02
CA THR A 311 23.04 1.05 7.03
C THR A 311 22.07 1.60 8.08
N TYR A 312 20.90 2.04 7.67
CA TYR A 312 19.89 2.67 8.53
C TYR A 312 18.76 1.74 8.96
N ASN A 313 18.92 0.42 8.85
CA ASN A 313 17.94 -0.48 9.43
C ASN A 313 17.85 -0.29 10.93
N SER A 314 16.65 -0.45 11.50
CA SER A 314 16.38 -0.25 12.93
C SER A 314 16.81 1.13 13.47
N HIS A 315 16.68 2.20 12.68
CA HIS A 315 17.06 3.56 13.06
C HIS A 315 16.25 4.05 14.26
N PRO A 316 16.87 4.34 15.43
CA PRO A 316 16.15 4.56 16.69
C PRO A 316 15.09 5.65 16.64
N ILE A 317 15.37 6.80 15.98
CA ILE A 317 14.41 7.91 15.86
C ILE A 317 13.20 7.49 15.02
N SER A 318 13.42 6.72 13.93
CA SER A 318 12.32 6.21 13.08
C SER A 318 11.47 5.20 13.82
N LEU A 319 12.09 4.34 14.65
CA LEU A 319 11.37 3.37 15.48
C LEU A 319 10.55 4.06 16.57
N ALA A 320 11.11 5.09 17.22
CA ALA A 320 10.36 5.91 18.19
C ALA A 320 9.13 6.58 17.56
N ALA A 321 9.26 7.06 16.31
CA ALA A 321 8.11 7.58 15.55
C ALA A 321 7.08 6.49 15.31
N GLY A 322 7.49 5.31 14.79
CA GLY A 322 6.57 4.20 14.49
C GLY A 322 5.85 3.68 15.73
N ARG A 323 6.58 3.54 16.85
CA ARG A 323 6.01 3.14 18.14
C ARG A 323 4.97 4.14 18.67
N ALA A 324 5.28 5.43 18.59
CA ALA A 324 4.34 6.48 19.00
C ALA A 324 3.10 6.52 18.08
N VAL A 325 3.27 6.25 16.78
CA VAL A 325 2.14 6.11 15.84
C VAL A 325 1.26 4.92 16.20
N LEU A 326 1.84 3.76 16.53
CA LEU A 326 1.09 2.57 16.94
C LEU A 326 0.30 2.84 18.25
N GLY A 327 0.95 3.46 19.24
CA GLY A 327 0.29 3.84 20.49
C GLY A 327 -0.90 4.80 20.26
N PHE A 328 -0.71 5.84 19.46
CA PHE A 328 -1.77 6.80 19.09
C PHE A 328 -2.93 6.11 18.35
N LEU A 329 -2.61 5.21 17.42
CA LEU A 329 -3.60 4.45 16.65
C LEU A 329 -4.48 3.59 17.58
N GLN A 330 -3.88 2.90 18.54
CA GLN A 330 -4.58 2.04 19.51
C GLN A 330 -5.39 2.87 20.52
N GLU A 331 -4.79 3.90 21.11
CA GLU A 331 -5.46 4.79 22.07
C GLU A 331 -6.72 5.45 21.47
N ARG A 332 -6.62 5.91 20.22
CA ARG A 332 -7.74 6.56 19.51
C ARG A 332 -8.66 5.59 18.80
N LYS A 333 -8.42 4.28 18.88
CA LYS A 333 -9.22 3.22 18.23
C LYS A 333 -9.42 3.46 16.74
N LEU A 334 -8.34 3.84 16.04
CA LEU A 334 -8.44 4.23 14.63
C LEU A 334 -8.64 3.04 13.69
N VAL A 335 -8.32 1.81 14.12
CA VAL A 335 -8.67 0.59 13.37
C VAL A 335 -10.18 0.43 13.33
N GLU A 336 -10.85 0.57 14.49
CA GLU A 336 -12.30 0.49 14.58
C GLU A 336 -13.01 1.64 13.83
N ALA A 337 -12.40 2.82 13.79
CA ALA A 337 -12.92 3.94 12.98
C ALA A 337 -12.84 3.64 11.47
N ALA A 338 -11.84 2.83 11.05
CA ALA A 338 -11.66 2.39 9.69
C ALA A 338 -12.43 1.10 9.32
N ASP A 339 -13.15 0.49 10.25
CA ASP A 339 -13.95 -0.72 9.99
C ASP A 339 -15.29 -0.35 9.32
N SER A 340 -15.43 -0.70 8.03
CA SER A 340 -16.63 -0.41 7.24
C SER A 340 -17.89 -1.16 7.73
N ASP A 341 -17.72 -2.31 8.39
CA ASP A 341 -18.82 -3.13 8.89
C ASP A 341 -19.38 -2.58 10.22
N ARG A 342 -18.65 -1.66 10.85
CA ARG A 342 -19.06 -1.02 12.09
C ARG A 342 -19.98 0.17 11.82
N LEU A 343 -21.23 0.07 12.23
CA LEU A 343 -22.21 1.13 12.08
C LEU A 343 -21.73 2.44 12.73
N GLY A 344 -21.81 3.54 11.99
CA GLY A 344 -21.38 4.87 12.45
C GLY A 344 -19.86 5.07 12.48
N SER A 345 -19.07 4.13 11.93
CA SER A 345 -17.64 4.34 11.77
C SER A 345 -17.33 5.41 10.71
N THR A 346 -16.13 5.97 10.77
CA THR A 346 -15.62 6.90 9.73
C THR A 346 -15.63 6.24 8.36
N ALA A 347 -15.27 4.96 8.29
CA ALA A 347 -15.25 4.20 7.03
C ALA A 347 -16.65 3.95 6.47
N ALA A 348 -17.62 3.63 7.30
CA ALA A 348 -19.02 3.47 6.86
C ALA A 348 -19.58 4.79 6.29
N THR A 349 -19.30 5.91 6.95
CA THR A 349 -19.67 7.26 6.46
C THR A 349 -19.02 7.57 5.12
N LEU A 350 -17.71 7.28 4.99
CA LEU A 350 -16.96 7.49 3.75
C LEU A 350 -17.51 6.63 2.61
N SER A 351 -17.75 5.34 2.88
CA SER A 351 -18.31 4.41 1.90
C SER A 351 -19.66 4.92 1.36
N GLN A 352 -20.58 5.26 2.26
CA GLN A 352 -21.90 5.77 1.88
C GLN A 352 -21.80 7.05 1.03
N ALA A 353 -20.96 7.99 1.43
CA ALA A 353 -20.78 9.24 0.71
C ALA A 353 -20.18 9.03 -0.69
N LEU A 354 -19.18 8.15 -0.84
CA LEU A 354 -18.55 7.85 -2.12
C LEU A 354 -19.47 7.08 -3.07
N GLU A 355 -20.31 6.17 -2.57
CA GLU A 355 -21.31 5.47 -3.38
C GLU A 355 -22.25 6.44 -4.12
N GLY A 356 -22.56 7.60 -3.54
CA GLY A 356 -23.32 8.67 -4.18
C GLY A 356 -22.65 9.24 -5.46
N LEU A 357 -21.36 8.95 -5.71
CA LEU A 357 -20.71 9.37 -6.94
C LEU A 357 -21.02 8.47 -8.14
N ARG A 358 -21.61 7.28 -7.93
CA ARG A 358 -21.91 6.33 -9.00
C ARG A 358 -22.91 6.87 -10.04
N ASP A 359 -23.76 7.82 -9.69
CA ASP A 359 -24.70 8.46 -10.59
C ASP A 359 -24.04 9.45 -11.57
N ALA A 360 -22.82 9.95 -11.26
CA ALA A 360 -22.09 10.85 -12.14
C ALA A 360 -21.74 10.16 -13.46
N LYS A 361 -21.98 10.87 -14.59
CA LYS A 361 -21.82 10.32 -15.94
C LYS A 361 -20.46 9.67 -16.21
N PRO A 362 -19.30 10.28 -15.82
CA PRO A 362 -18.00 9.68 -16.10
C PRO A 362 -17.55 8.63 -15.07
N VAL A 363 -18.32 8.37 -13.99
CA VAL A 363 -17.93 7.39 -12.96
C VAL A 363 -18.40 6.00 -13.36
N GLY A 364 -17.46 5.12 -13.68
CA GLY A 364 -17.72 3.72 -14.02
C GLY A 364 -17.82 2.81 -12.79
N ASP A 365 -16.94 3.01 -11.82
CA ASP A 365 -16.92 2.20 -10.60
C ASP A 365 -16.44 3.00 -9.38
N VAL A 366 -16.99 2.66 -8.22
CA VAL A 366 -16.56 3.12 -6.90
C VAL A 366 -16.32 1.87 -6.06
N ARG A 367 -15.11 1.69 -5.56
CA ARG A 367 -14.71 0.46 -4.86
C ARG A 367 -13.71 0.74 -3.77
N GLY A 368 -13.68 -0.12 -2.76
CA GLY A 368 -12.73 -0.02 -1.67
C GLY A 368 -13.14 -0.80 -0.45
N ILE A 369 -12.35 -0.65 0.62
CA ILE A 369 -12.60 -1.21 1.94
C ILE A 369 -11.94 -0.32 2.98
N GLY A 370 -12.61 -0.13 4.11
CA GLY A 370 -12.12 0.72 5.17
C GLY A 370 -11.96 2.18 4.71
N LEU A 371 -10.75 2.71 4.88
CA LEU A 371 -10.38 4.06 4.44
C LEU A 371 -9.44 4.01 3.21
N LEU A 372 -9.61 3.02 2.33
CA LEU A 372 -8.92 2.89 1.05
C LEU A 372 -9.92 2.67 -0.07
N TRP A 373 -10.15 3.70 -0.88
CA TRP A 373 -11.16 3.72 -1.94
C TRP A 373 -10.60 4.22 -3.26
N ALA A 374 -11.28 3.90 -4.34
CA ALA A 374 -11.03 4.46 -5.67
C ALA A 374 -12.33 4.79 -6.39
N VAL A 375 -12.28 5.85 -7.19
CA VAL A 375 -13.32 6.22 -8.16
C VAL A 375 -12.72 6.07 -9.54
N GLU A 376 -13.20 5.11 -10.32
CA GLU A 376 -12.74 4.85 -11.69
C GLU A 376 -13.62 5.58 -12.70
N PHE A 377 -12.98 6.14 -13.73
CA PHE A 377 -13.62 6.94 -14.75
C PHE A 377 -13.66 6.20 -16.08
N VAL A 378 -14.79 6.34 -16.78
CA VAL A 378 -15.05 5.74 -18.09
C VAL A 378 -15.72 6.76 -19.02
N ALA A 379 -15.43 6.66 -20.31
CA ALA A 379 -16.10 7.43 -21.34
C ALA A 379 -17.52 6.93 -21.59
N ASP A 380 -17.73 5.62 -21.46
CA ASP A 380 -19.03 4.96 -21.61
C ASP A 380 -19.21 3.89 -20.52
N LYS A 381 -20.29 4.00 -19.74
CA LYS A 381 -20.58 3.09 -18.62
C LYS A 381 -21.04 1.71 -19.07
N ALA A 382 -21.79 1.64 -20.16
CA ALA A 382 -22.38 0.38 -20.63
C ALA A 382 -21.29 -0.57 -21.13
N THR A 383 -20.33 -0.03 -21.87
CA THR A 383 -19.20 -0.78 -22.42
C THR A 383 -17.98 -0.78 -21.52
N LYS A 384 -17.98 0.00 -20.42
CA LYS A 384 -16.83 0.25 -19.54
C LYS A 384 -15.62 0.83 -20.29
N GLN A 385 -15.86 1.51 -21.43
CA GLN A 385 -14.80 2.07 -22.28
C GLN A 385 -14.02 3.14 -21.50
N PRO A 386 -12.69 3.00 -21.35
CA PRO A 386 -11.88 4.04 -20.71
C PRO A 386 -11.81 5.30 -21.59
N PHE A 387 -11.52 6.44 -20.99
CA PHE A 387 -11.13 7.63 -21.73
C PHE A 387 -9.85 7.41 -22.52
N ALA A 388 -9.66 8.17 -23.62
CA ALA A 388 -8.39 8.20 -24.32
C ALA A 388 -7.25 8.63 -23.34
N THR A 389 -6.13 7.92 -23.37
CA THR A 389 -5.03 8.10 -22.40
C THR A 389 -4.47 9.53 -22.41
N GLU A 390 -4.46 10.18 -23.58
CA GLU A 390 -3.99 11.54 -23.79
C GLU A 390 -4.85 12.57 -23.05
N LEU A 391 -6.13 12.27 -22.82
CA LEU A 391 -7.05 13.11 -22.06
C LEU A 391 -6.60 13.26 -20.60
N ASN A 392 -5.97 12.20 -20.03
CA ASN A 392 -5.55 12.15 -18.65
C ASN A 392 -6.67 12.61 -17.69
N PHE A 393 -7.83 11.95 -17.80
CA PHE A 393 -9.06 12.38 -17.11
C PHE A 393 -8.86 12.46 -15.59
N ALA A 394 -8.20 11.46 -14.99
CA ALA A 394 -7.86 11.51 -13.55
C ALA A 394 -6.99 12.71 -13.19
N GLY A 395 -6.06 13.10 -14.05
CA GLY A 395 -5.24 14.30 -13.88
C GLY A 395 -6.05 15.59 -13.93
N ARG A 396 -7.06 15.67 -14.81
CA ARG A 396 -8.00 16.83 -14.89
C ARG A 396 -8.84 16.92 -13.61
N VAL A 397 -9.42 15.80 -13.16
CA VAL A 397 -10.19 15.74 -11.91
C VAL A 397 -9.32 16.22 -10.74
N ALA A 398 -8.09 15.70 -10.61
CA ALA A 398 -7.20 16.12 -9.52
C ALA A 398 -6.83 17.60 -9.59
N GLN A 399 -6.64 18.18 -10.79
CA GLN A 399 -6.39 19.63 -10.93
C GLN A 399 -7.60 20.47 -10.52
N ALA A 400 -8.81 20.06 -10.91
CA ALA A 400 -10.05 20.70 -10.51
C ALA A 400 -10.27 20.61 -8.98
N ALA A 401 -9.95 19.45 -8.38
CA ALA A 401 -10.01 19.25 -6.93
C ALA A 401 -9.02 20.16 -6.17
N VAL A 402 -7.77 20.25 -6.64
CA VAL A 402 -6.73 21.13 -6.03
C VAL A 402 -7.15 22.60 -6.05
N LYS A 403 -7.81 23.08 -7.13
CA LYS A 403 -8.35 24.45 -7.17
C LYS A 403 -9.37 24.69 -6.05
N ARG A 404 -10.15 23.67 -5.68
CA ARG A 404 -11.15 23.66 -4.62
C ARG A 404 -10.59 23.41 -3.22
N GLY A 405 -9.29 23.15 -3.09
CA GLY A 405 -8.65 22.83 -1.81
C GLY A 405 -8.81 21.36 -1.39
N LEU A 406 -9.02 20.45 -2.33
CA LEU A 406 -9.07 19.02 -2.09
C LEU A 406 -7.90 18.30 -2.77
N LEU A 407 -7.23 17.40 -2.06
CA LEU A 407 -6.16 16.55 -2.61
C LEU A 407 -6.67 15.11 -2.77
N VAL A 408 -6.67 14.62 -4.00
CA VAL A 408 -6.89 13.21 -4.34
C VAL A 408 -5.68 12.67 -5.09
N TYR A 409 -5.51 11.36 -5.17
CA TYR A 409 -4.35 10.75 -5.83
C TYR A 409 -4.71 10.21 -7.22
N PRO A 410 -4.40 10.96 -8.32
CA PRO A 410 -4.76 10.54 -9.67
C PRO A 410 -3.84 9.46 -10.19
N MET A 411 -4.41 8.46 -10.86
CA MET A 411 -3.69 7.36 -11.48
C MET A 411 -4.27 7.04 -12.85
N GLN A 412 -3.39 6.53 -13.73
CA GLN A 412 -3.73 5.98 -15.04
C GLN A 412 -3.23 4.54 -15.18
N GLY A 413 -3.84 3.77 -16.06
CA GLY A 413 -3.39 2.43 -16.43
C GLY A 413 -4.07 1.30 -15.66
N CYS A 414 -5.23 1.53 -15.03
CA CYS A 414 -5.91 0.48 -14.26
C CYS A 414 -6.52 -0.64 -15.12
N VAL A 415 -6.67 -0.46 -16.43
CA VAL A 415 -7.22 -1.50 -17.33
C VAL A 415 -6.13 -2.47 -17.79
N ASP A 416 -5.07 -1.96 -18.40
CA ASP A 416 -4.05 -2.74 -19.08
C ASP A 416 -2.59 -2.31 -18.79
N GLY A 417 -2.42 -1.35 -17.89
CA GLY A 417 -1.15 -0.70 -17.56
C GLY A 417 -0.92 0.61 -18.30
N VAL A 418 -1.80 0.96 -19.25
CA VAL A 418 -1.76 2.19 -20.05
C VAL A 418 -3.07 2.95 -19.98
N SER A 419 -4.16 2.27 -20.30
CA SER A 419 -5.53 2.79 -20.37
C SER A 419 -6.23 2.72 -19.01
N GLY A 420 -7.22 3.58 -18.82
CA GLY A 420 -8.03 3.66 -17.60
C GLY A 420 -7.53 4.69 -16.62
N ASP A 421 -8.45 5.45 -16.08
CA ASP A 421 -8.24 6.59 -15.19
C ASP A 421 -9.00 6.37 -13.88
N HIS A 422 -8.34 6.61 -12.74
CA HIS A 422 -9.01 6.64 -11.44
C HIS A 422 -8.34 7.64 -10.48
N VAL A 423 -9.06 7.99 -9.44
CA VAL A 423 -8.48 8.67 -8.28
C VAL A 423 -8.59 7.77 -7.05
N LEU A 424 -7.52 7.73 -6.25
CA LEU A 424 -7.55 7.12 -4.93
C LEU A 424 -8.00 8.14 -3.88
N VAL A 425 -8.80 7.65 -2.95
CA VAL A 425 -9.27 8.31 -1.73
C VAL A 425 -8.80 7.47 -0.55
N ALA A 426 -7.96 8.05 0.29
CA ALA A 426 -7.38 7.37 1.45
C ALA A 426 -7.13 8.37 2.59
N PRO A 427 -8.17 9.02 3.14
CA PRO A 427 -8.00 10.08 4.12
C PRO A 427 -7.37 9.55 5.41
N PRO A 428 -6.79 10.44 6.25
CA PRO A 428 -6.46 10.10 7.63
C PRO A 428 -7.70 9.66 8.41
N ALA A 429 -7.56 8.69 9.31
CA ALA A 429 -8.68 8.11 10.07
C ALA A 429 -9.33 9.09 11.07
N VAL A 430 -8.69 10.21 11.33
CA VAL A 430 -9.20 11.31 12.16
C VAL A 430 -10.16 12.26 11.42
N ILE A 431 -10.50 11.97 10.16
CA ILE A 431 -11.44 12.76 9.37
C ILE A 431 -12.85 12.67 9.96
N THR A 432 -13.57 13.81 10.01
CA THR A 432 -14.94 13.87 10.51
C THR A 432 -15.98 13.68 9.41
N ALA A 433 -17.23 13.38 9.79
CA ALA A 433 -18.34 13.24 8.83
C ALA A 433 -18.53 14.53 7.99
N ASP A 434 -18.54 15.72 8.62
CA ASP A 434 -18.68 16.99 7.91
C ASP A 434 -17.54 17.21 6.88
N GLN A 435 -16.32 16.77 7.22
CA GLN A 435 -15.17 16.85 6.33
C GLN A 435 -15.30 15.87 5.17
N ILE A 436 -15.84 14.68 5.39
CA ILE A 436 -16.14 13.68 4.34
C ILE A 436 -17.19 14.25 3.39
N ASP A 437 -18.30 14.76 3.90
CA ASP A 437 -19.39 15.33 3.09
C ASP A 437 -18.88 16.49 2.23
N TRP A 438 -18.11 17.40 2.84
CA TRP A 438 -17.48 18.50 2.10
C TRP A 438 -16.52 17.96 1.01
N ALA A 439 -15.66 17.01 1.34
CA ALA A 439 -14.66 16.48 0.41
C ALA A 439 -15.32 15.76 -0.78
N VAL A 440 -16.35 14.94 -0.53
CA VAL A 440 -17.09 14.22 -1.59
C VAL A 440 -17.85 15.21 -2.47
N LYS A 441 -18.44 16.27 -1.92
CA LYS A 441 -19.05 17.36 -2.70
C LYS A 441 -18.02 18.02 -3.61
N GLN A 442 -16.82 18.38 -3.08
CA GLN A 442 -15.76 18.98 -3.91
C GLN A 442 -15.24 18.02 -4.99
N LEU A 443 -15.15 16.73 -4.68
CA LEU A 443 -14.76 15.70 -5.65
C LEU A 443 -15.83 15.58 -6.76
N ARG A 444 -17.12 15.59 -6.41
CA ARG A 444 -18.21 15.58 -7.41
C ARG A 444 -18.14 16.75 -8.36
N GLU A 445 -18.02 17.96 -7.83
CA GLU A 445 -17.87 19.18 -8.64
C GLU A 445 -16.61 19.15 -9.53
N ALA A 446 -15.51 18.55 -9.04
CA ALA A 446 -14.28 18.38 -9.82
C ALA A 446 -14.45 17.37 -10.96
N ILE A 447 -15.22 16.29 -10.73
CA ILE A 447 -15.56 15.29 -11.76
C ILE A 447 -16.45 15.94 -12.85
N ASP A 448 -17.45 16.69 -12.44
CA ASP A 448 -18.37 17.35 -13.38
C ASP A 448 -17.62 18.41 -14.23
N GLU A 449 -16.72 19.23 -13.62
CA GLU A 449 -15.85 20.17 -14.35
C GLU A 449 -14.95 19.46 -15.37
N ALA A 450 -14.35 18.35 -14.99
CA ALA A 450 -13.46 17.59 -15.86
C ALA A 450 -14.22 16.92 -17.03
N GLY A 451 -15.48 16.53 -16.81
CA GLY A 451 -16.34 15.94 -17.84
C GLY A 451 -16.99 16.93 -18.81
N ALA A 452 -17.06 18.22 -18.45
CA ALA A 452 -17.59 19.28 -19.29
C ALA A 452 -16.55 19.88 -20.26
N ALA A 453 -15.26 19.64 -20.02
CA ALA A 453 -14.12 20.16 -20.78
C ALA A 453 -13.55 19.10 -21.76
#